data_6be4028194a6111bc69640fafcbd76b4
#
_entry.id   6be4028194a6111bc69640fafcbd76b4
#
_cell.length_a   1.000
_cell.length_b   1.000
_cell.length_c   1.000
_cell.angle_alpha   90.00
_cell.angle_beta   90.00
_cell.angle_gamma   90.00
#
_symmetry.space_group_name_H-M   'P 1'
#
loop_
_entity.id
_entity.type
_entity.pdbx_description
1 polymer ?
#
loop_
_entity_poly.entity_id
_entity_poly.type
_entity_poly.pdbx_seq_one_letter_code
_entity_poly.pdbx_strand_id
1 'polypeptide(L)'
;MKIGFAMCGSFCTFDKVFPVMEELAAKHQVVPIFSNLQDSRFGTAQTHRDRAERICGSKPLESLPEVEPIGPKKLLDVLVVAPCTGNTLAKLACGIADTPITMAVKSHLRNGRQVILAVSTNDGLGVAAENIGRLLSRRDIYFVPFGQDDPVKKPRSLVADFTLIPETLREALEGHQIQPLLL
;
A
#
# COMPACT_ATOMS: atom_id res chain seq x y z
N MET A 1 -2.28 11.75 13.45
CA MET A 1 -3.15 10.79 12.76
C MET A 1 -2.73 9.36 13.06
N LYS A 2 -3.64 8.42 12.87
CA LYS A 2 -3.34 6.98 12.92
C LYS A 2 -3.39 6.39 11.50
N ILE A 3 -2.24 6.04 10.97
CA ILE A 3 -2.05 5.60 9.59
C ILE A 3 -1.87 4.08 9.56
N GLY A 4 -2.70 3.35 8.83
CA GLY A 4 -2.41 1.98 8.47
C GLY A 4 -1.37 1.96 7.34
N PHE A 5 -0.28 1.22 7.50
CA PHE A 5 0.74 1.08 6.47
C PHE A 5 0.88 -0.39 6.09
N ALA A 6 0.29 -0.74 4.95
CA ALA A 6 0.17 -2.11 4.50
C ALA A 6 1.23 -2.44 3.45
N MET A 7 2.02 -3.50 3.68
CA MET A 7 3.08 -3.96 2.79
C MET A 7 2.79 -5.38 2.31
N CYS A 8 2.66 -5.55 0.99
CA CYS A 8 2.57 -6.87 0.37
C CYS A 8 3.84 -7.16 -0.45
N GLY A 9 3.93 -8.24 -1.16
CA GLY A 9 5.10 -8.66 -1.95
C GLY A 9 5.79 -7.51 -2.68
N SER A 10 6.70 -7.76 -3.59
CA SER A 10 7.62 -6.76 -4.17
C SER A 10 8.76 -6.37 -3.20
N PHE A 11 9.35 -7.41 -2.57
CA PHE A 11 10.43 -7.25 -1.58
C PHE A 11 11.60 -6.40 -2.07
N CYS A 12 11.86 -6.37 -3.39
CA CYS A 12 12.89 -5.53 -4.00
C CYS A 12 12.68 -4.02 -3.82
N THR A 13 11.47 -3.58 -3.45
CA THR A 13 11.16 -2.17 -3.22
C THR A 13 11.12 -1.80 -1.73
N PHE A 14 11.26 -2.76 -0.83
CA PHE A 14 11.17 -2.52 0.62
C PHE A 14 12.19 -1.51 1.12
N ASP A 15 13.41 -1.50 0.58
CA ASP A 15 14.43 -0.53 0.96
C ASP A 15 14.08 0.92 0.56
N LYS A 16 13.17 1.11 -0.41
CA LYS A 16 12.63 2.42 -0.77
C LYS A 16 11.39 2.78 0.07
N VAL A 17 10.65 1.78 0.55
CA VAL A 17 9.38 1.97 1.27
C VAL A 17 9.59 2.18 2.77
N PHE A 18 10.51 1.44 3.39
CA PHE A 18 10.78 1.58 4.83
C PHE A 18 11.20 2.99 5.25
N PRO A 19 12.05 3.73 4.51
CA PRO A 19 12.37 5.12 4.86
C PRO A 19 11.14 6.03 4.92
N VAL A 20 10.17 5.81 4.02
CA VAL A 20 8.91 6.57 4.02
C VAL A 20 8.04 6.19 5.23
N MET A 21 7.97 4.91 5.58
CA MET A 21 7.30 4.46 6.81
C MET A 21 7.92 5.11 8.04
N GLU A 22 9.25 5.23 8.08
CA GLU A 22 10.02 5.87 9.17
C GLU A 22 9.72 7.37 9.26
N GLU A 23 9.69 8.08 8.12
CA GLU A 23 9.29 9.49 8.07
C GLU A 23 7.87 9.72 8.60
N LEU A 24 6.92 8.87 8.22
CA LEU A 24 5.55 8.96 8.71
C LEU A 24 5.44 8.62 10.19
N ALA A 25 6.18 7.62 10.67
CA ALA A 25 6.19 7.21 12.08
C ALA A 25 6.80 8.29 13.00
N ALA A 26 7.70 9.12 12.49
CA ALA A 26 8.27 10.25 13.23
C ALA A 26 7.22 11.33 13.59
N LYS A 27 6.12 11.40 12.83
CA LYS A 27 5.09 12.45 12.94
C LYS A 27 3.71 11.90 13.32
N HIS A 28 3.46 10.61 13.13
CA HIS A 28 2.16 9.99 13.22
C HIS A 28 2.24 8.62 13.90
N GLN A 29 1.11 8.13 14.41
CA GLN A 29 1.01 6.73 14.82
C GLN A 29 0.85 5.86 13.58
N VAL A 30 1.83 5.02 13.28
CA VAL A 30 1.78 4.08 12.15
C VAL A 30 1.50 2.67 12.65
N VAL A 31 0.52 2.00 12.03
CA VAL A 31 0.17 0.61 12.29
C VAL A 31 0.60 -0.22 11.09
N PRO A 32 1.65 -1.04 11.21
CA PRO A 32 2.11 -1.88 10.11
C PRO A 32 1.15 -3.06 9.88
N ILE A 33 0.88 -3.37 8.62
CA ILE A 33 0.04 -4.50 8.21
C ILE A 33 0.80 -5.27 7.14
N PHE A 34 0.95 -6.57 7.32
CA PHE A 34 1.64 -7.40 6.33
C PHE A 34 0.74 -8.50 5.76
N SER A 35 1.06 -8.92 4.56
CA SER A 35 0.44 -10.05 3.89
C SER A 35 1.48 -10.83 3.11
N ASN A 36 1.49 -12.15 3.32
CA ASN A 36 2.34 -13.08 2.57
C ASN A 36 3.85 -12.75 2.62
N LEU A 37 4.34 -12.29 3.77
CA LEU A 37 5.77 -12.14 3.98
C LEU A 37 6.46 -13.50 3.88
N GLN A 38 7.47 -13.58 3.03
CA GLN A 38 8.28 -14.77 2.80
C GLN A 38 9.76 -14.40 2.78
N ASP A 39 10.60 -15.37 3.02
CA ASP A 39 12.04 -15.21 2.87
C ASP A 39 12.39 -15.01 1.40
N SER A 40 13.29 -14.10 1.12
CA SER A 40 13.72 -13.75 -0.22
C SER A 40 15.19 -13.33 -0.22
N ARG A 41 15.77 -13.13 -1.40
CA ARG A 41 17.10 -12.54 -1.53
C ARG A 41 17.23 -11.12 -0.97
N PHE A 42 16.12 -10.47 -0.64
CA PHE A 42 16.07 -9.11 -0.08
C PHE A 42 15.86 -9.09 1.43
N GLY A 43 15.94 -10.22 2.09
CA GLY A 43 15.79 -10.39 3.52
C GLY A 43 14.78 -11.47 3.88
N THR A 44 14.78 -11.83 5.16
CA THR A 44 13.83 -12.79 5.70
C THR A 44 12.52 -12.10 6.11
N ALA A 45 11.44 -12.85 6.15
CA ALA A 45 10.16 -12.37 6.67
C ALA A 45 10.32 -11.79 8.08
N GLN A 46 11.13 -12.43 8.93
CA GLN A 46 11.39 -11.96 10.30
C GLN A 46 12.14 -10.63 10.32
N THR A 47 13.15 -10.44 9.47
CA THR A 47 13.89 -9.17 9.38
C THR A 47 12.97 -8.00 9.03
N HIS A 48 12.02 -8.22 8.12
CA HIS A 48 11.06 -7.19 7.75
C HIS A 48 10.06 -6.87 8.87
N ARG A 49 9.60 -7.90 9.62
CA ARG A 49 8.76 -7.70 10.81
C ARG A 49 9.48 -6.87 11.87
N ASP A 50 10.70 -7.27 12.23
CA ASP A 50 11.50 -6.60 13.25
C ASP A 50 11.79 -5.14 12.87
N ARG A 51 12.03 -4.88 11.58
CA ARG A 51 12.23 -3.52 11.07
C ARG A 51 10.96 -2.68 11.22
N ALA A 52 9.81 -3.20 10.81
CA ALA A 52 8.53 -2.50 10.94
C ALA A 52 8.16 -2.27 12.42
N GLU A 53 8.31 -3.28 13.28
CA GLU A 53 8.03 -3.15 14.71
C GLU A 53 8.91 -2.09 15.37
N ARG A 54 10.19 -2.03 15.03
CA ARG A 54 11.12 -1.01 15.53
C ARG A 54 10.72 0.40 15.09
N ILE A 55 10.31 0.57 13.82
CA ILE A 55 9.90 1.86 13.26
C ILE A 55 8.57 2.32 13.88
N CYS A 56 7.60 1.42 13.98
CA CYS A 56 6.23 1.78 14.35
C CYS A 56 5.94 1.65 15.85
N GLY A 57 6.83 1.01 16.62
CA GLY A 57 6.62 0.73 18.05
C GLY A 57 5.51 -0.28 18.34
N SER A 58 5.04 -1.01 17.33
CA SER A 58 3.98 -2.02 17.46
C SER A 58 4.18 -3.16 16.47
N LYS A 59 3.75 -4.35 16.87
CA LYS A 59 3.80 -5.54 16.01
C LYS A 59 2.92 -5.36 14.77
N PRO A 60 3.37 -5.87 13.62
CA PRO A 60 2.54 -5.91 12.42
C PRO A 60 1.27 -6.74 12.62
N LEU A 61 0.17 -6.30 12.01
CA LEU A 61 -1.04 -7.11 11.88
C LEU A 61 -0.90 -8.02 10.65
N GLU A 62 -1.06 -9.33 10.81
CA GLU A 62 -0.76 -10.31 9.75
C GLU A 62 -1.87 -11.33 9.52
N SER A 63 -2.98 -11.23 10.27
CA SER A 63 -4.13 -12.15 10.15
C SER A 63 -5.45 -11.41 9.93
N LEU A 64 -6.43 -12.11 9.36
CA LEU A 64 -7.78 -11.57 9.13
C LEU A 64 -8.44 -11.10 10.44
N PRO A 65 -8.40 -11.86 11.55
CA PRO A 65 -8.99 -11.44 12.81
C PRO A 65 -8.34 -10.17 13.40
N GLU A 66 -7.05 -9.94 13.16
CA GLU A 66 -6.36 -8.74 13.65
C GLU A 66 -6.76 -7.48 12.88
N VAL A 67 -7.04 -7.59 11.57
CA VAL A 67 -7.38 -6.43 10.73
C VAL A 67 -8.88 -6.17 10.62
N GLU A 68 -9.73 -7.16 10.88
CA GLU A 68 -11.19 -7.02 10.82
C GLU A 68 -11.72 -5.86 11.69
N PRO A 69 -11.21 -5.62 12.92
CA PRO A 69 -11.66 -4.53 13.77
C PRO A 69 -11.40 -3.11 13.21
N ILE A 70 -10.52 -2.97 12.21
CA ILE A 70 -10.21 -1.67 11.57
C ILE A 70 -11.49 -0.96 11.12
N GLY A 71 -12.41 -1.70 10.51
CA GLY A 71 -13.66 -1.14 10.01
C GLY A 71 -14.64 -0.75 11.12
N PRO A 72 -15.19 -1.71 11.90
CA PRO A 72 -16.23 -1.43 12.90
C PRO A 72 -15.77 -0.48 13.99
N LYS A 73 -14.49 -0.51 14.38
CA LYS A 73 -13.93 0.37 15.42
C LYS A 73 -13.33 1.66 14.84
N LYS A 74 -13.32 1.83 13.51
CA LYS A 74 -12.72 3.01 12.81
C LYS A 74 -11.31 3.32 13.30
N LEU A 75 -10.46 2.27 13.37
CA LEU A 75 -9.17 2.34 14.05
C LEU A 75 -8.12 3.20 13.34
N LEU A 76 -8.27 3.45 12.04
CA LEU A 76 -7.31 4.20 11.22
C LEU A 76 -7.97 5.44 10.63
N ASP A 77 -7.21 6.51 10.47
CA ASP A 77 -7.65 7.72 9.76
C ASP A 77 -7.50 7.55 8.25
N VAL A 78 -6.42 6.93 7.81
CA VAL A 78 -6.09 6.65 6.40
C VAL A 78 -5.33 5.33 6.30
N LEU A 79 -5.41 4.67 5.14
CA LEU A 79 -4.69 3.42 4.87
C LEU A 79 -3.81 3.57 3.63
N VAL A 80 -2.52 3.34 3.77
CA VAL A 80 -1.54 3.29 2.69
C VAL A 80 -1.19 1.84 2.38
N VAL A 81 -1.21 1.45 1.12
CA VAL A 81 -0.74 0.14 0.63
C VAL A 81 0.51 0.37 -0.22
N ALA A 82 1.67 0.15 0.36
CA ALA A 82 2.97 0.41 -0.25
C ALA A 82 4.02 -0.65 0.18
N PRO A 83 4.58 -1.41 -0.76
CA PRO A 83 4.22 -1.49 -2.18
C PRO A 83 2.88 -2.19 -2.39
N CYS A 84 2.13 -1.84 -3.45
CA CYS A 84 0.92 -2.51 -3.89
C CYS A 84 1.20 -3.34 -5.14
N THR A 85 1.22 -4.67 -5.02
CA THR A 85 1.53 -5.58 -6.13
C THR A 85 0.35 -5.78 -7.08
N GLY A 86 0.62 -6.25 -8.29
CA GLY A 86 -0.40 -6.59 -9.28
C GLY A 86 -1.46 -7.57 -8.75
N ASN A 87 -1.04 -8.56 -7.95
CA ASN A 87 -1.97 -9.49 -7.30
C ASN A 87 -2.92 -8.78 -6.31
N THR A 88 -2.38 -7.86 -5.51
CA THR A 88 -3.20 -7.07 -4.58
C THR A 88 -4.14 -6.13 -5.34
N LEU A 89 -3.65 -5.44 -6.40
CA LEU A 89 -4.49 -4.61 -7.27
C LEU A 89 -5.66 -5.40 -7.86
N ALA A 90 -5.39 -6.61 -8.40
CA ALA A 90 -6.42 -7.48 -8.96
C ALA A 90 -7.48 -7.87 -7.92
N LYS A 91 -7.06 -8.29 -6.73
CA LYS A 91 -7.99 -8.63 -5.63
C LYS A 91 -8.84 -7.43 -5.23
N LEU A 92 -8.24 -6.26 -5.05
CA LEU A 92 -8.96 -5.04 -4.71
C LEU A 92 -9.95 -4.64 -5.81
N ALA A 93 -9.55 -4.71 -7.09
CA ALA A 93 -10.43 -4.40 -8.23
C ALA A 93 -11.64 -5.34 -8.32
N CYS A 94 -11.45 -6.61 -7.96
CA CYS A 94 -12.51 -7.63 -7.92
C CYS A 94 -13.28 -7.69 -6.59
N GLY A 95 -12.93 -6.89 -5.58
CA GLY A 95 -13.58 -6.90 -4.27
C GLY A 95 -13.25 -8.12 -3.40
N ILE A 96 -12.16 -8.85 -3.70
CA ILE A 96 -11.69 -10.03 -2.96
C ILE A 96 -10.96 -9.56 -1.70
N ALA A 97 -11.35 -10.09 -0.55
CA ALA A 97 -10.83 -9.71 0.76
C ALA A 97 -10.38 -10.94 1.57
N ASP A 98 -9.45 -11.70 1.01
CA ASP A 98 -8.95 -12.98 1.53
C ASP A 98 -7.54 -12.88 2.15
N THR A 99 -6.99 -11.69 2.20
CA THR A 99 -5.69 -11.41 2.84
C THR A 99 -5.84 -10.29 3.87
N PRO A 100 -4.94 -10.19 4.86
CA PRO A 100 -4.96 -9.10 5.83
C PRO A 100 -5.05 -7.71 5.18
N ILE A 101 -4.28 -7.47 4.13
CA ILE A 101 -4.26 -6.18 3.42
C ILE A 101 -5.59 -5.92 2.69
N THR A 102 -6.10 -6.88 1.92
CA THR A 102 -7.35 -6.70 1.18
C THR A 102 -8.55 -6.59 2.11
N MET A 103 -8.53 -7.30 3.25
CA MET A 103 -9.54 -7.16 4.30
C MET A 103 -9.46 -5.79 4.99
N ALA A 104 -8.24 -5.31 5.31
CA ALA A 104 -8.06 -3.98 5.89
C ALA A 104 -8.59 -2.88 4.95
N VAL A 105 -8.26 -2.95 3.65
CA VAL A 105 -8.77 -2.01 2.64
C VAL A 105 -10.29 -2.04 2.56
N LYS A 106 -10.90 -3.23 2.44
CA LYS A 106 -12.36 -3.37 2.42
C LYS A 106 -13.01 -2.79 3.67
N SER A 107 -12.47 -3.11 4.84
CA SER A 107 -12.98 -2.65 6.13
C SER A 107 -12.85 -1.14 6.29
N HIS A 108 -11.81 -0.55 5.74
CA HIS A 108 -11.55 0.90 5.79
C HIS A 108 -12.46 1.66 4.83
N LEU A 109 -12.54 1.24 3.56
CA LEU A 109 -13.37 1.87 2.52
C LEU A 109 -14.86 1.90 2.85
N ARG A 110 -15.40 0.86 3.52
CA ARG A 110 -16.82 0.86 3.90
C ARG A 110 -17.22 1.98 4.87
N ASN A 111 -16.23 2.65 5.48
CA ASN A 111 -16.44 3.83 6.32
C ASN A 111 -16.26 5.16 5.57
N GLY A 112 -16.09 5.13 4.23
CA GLY A 112 -15.82 6.32 3.43
C GLY A 112 -14.48 6.97 3.75
N ARG A 113 -13.46 6.15 4.12
CA ARG A 113 -12.12 6.65 4.45
C ARG A 113 -11.14 6.32 3.35
N GLN A 114 -10.16 7.20 3.17
CA GLN A 114 -9.22 7.20 2.06
C GLN A 114 -8.23 6.04 2.12
N VAL A 115 -7.99 5.43 0.96
CA VAL A 115 -6.96 4.42 0.73
C VAL A 115 -5.99 4.92 -0.34
N ILE A 116 -4.70 4.83 -0.05
CA ILE A 116 -3.63 5.23 -0.95
C ILE A 116 -2.91 4.00 -1.47
N LEU A 117 -2.77 3.88 -2.77
CA LEU A 117 -2.12 2.75 -3.43
C LEU A 117 -0.81 3.19 -4.10
N ALA A 118 0.31 2.61 -3.68
CA ALA A 118 1.61 2.79 -4.30
C ALA A 118 1.95 1.56 -5.14
N VAL A 119 1.70 1.66 -6.44
CA VAL A 119 1.86 0.55 -7.40
C VAL A 119 3.29 0.06 -7.44
N SER A 120 3.47 -1.26 -7.46
CA SER A 120 4.75 -1.92 -7.74
C SER A 120 4.48 -3.27 -8.40
N THR A 121 4.49 -3.31 -9.73
CA THR A 121 4.17 -4.52 -10.50
C THR A 121 4.95 -4.57 -11.81
N ASN A 122 5.36 -5.75 -12.21
CA ASN A 122 6.11 -5.97 -13.46
C ASN A 122 5.21 -6.15 -14.70
N ASP A 123 3.89 -6.15 -14.52
CA ASP A 123 2.89 -6.25 -15.58
C ASP A 123 1.89 -5.07 -15.61
N GLY A 124 2.28 -3.93 -15.09
CA GLY A 124 1.44 -2.73 -14.98
C GLY A 124 0.86 -2.24 -16.29
N LEU A 125 1.59 -2.40 -17.41
CA LEU A 125 1.12 -2.16 -18.78
C LEU A 125 0.63 -3.45 -19.48
N GLY A 126 0.29 -4.46 -18.70
CA GLY A 126 -0.32 -5.71 -19.12
C GLY A 126 -1.67 -5.92 -18.44
N VAL A 127 -1.87 -7.10 -17.84
CA VAL A 127 -3.12 -7.46 -17.14
C VAL A 127 -3.45 -6.52 -15.97
N ALA A 128 -2.46 -6.01 -15.27
CA ALA A 128 -2.68 -5.10 -14.16
C ALA A 128 -3.22 -3.72 -14.60
N ALA A 129 -3.07 -3.32 -15.87
CA ALA A 129 -3.59 -2.05 -16.39
C ALA A 129 -5.10 -1.92 -16.20
N GLU A 130 -5.87 -2.98 -16.47
CA GLU A 130 -7.31 -2.99 -16.27
C GLU A 130 -7.68 -2.80 -14.79
N ASN A 131 -6.95 -3.45 -13.89
CA ASN A 131 -7.17 -3.35 -12.46
C ASN A 131 -6.84 -1.94 -11.92
N ILE A 132 -5.77 -1.32 -12.40
CA ILE A 132 -5.42 0.08 -12.11
C ILE A 132 -6.55 0.99 -12.58
N GLY A 133 -7.02 0.85 -13.82
CA GLY A 133 -8.12 1.65 -14.38
C GLY A 133 -9.41 1.51 -13.57
N ARG A 134 -9.79 0.30 -13.17
CA ARG A 134 -10.95 0.05 -12.31
C ARG A 134 -10.81 0.72 -10.94
N LEU A 135 -9.62 0.69 -10.34
CA LEU A 135 -9.38 1.28 -9.02
C LEU A 135 -9.29 2.80 -9.08
N LEU A 136 -8.75 3.38 -10.16
CA LEU A 136 -8.72 4.83 -10.40
C LEU A 136 -10.13 5.44 -10.48
N SER A 137 -11.12 4.68 -10.91
CA SER A 137 -12.51 5.15 -11.00
C SER A 137 -13.29 4.99 -9.68
N ARG A 138 -12.69 4.38 -8.66
CA ARG A 138 -13.37 4.18 -7.37
C ARG A 138 -13.20 5.38 -6.45
N ARG A 139 -14.28 5.74 -5.80
CA ARG A 139 -14.29 6.74 -4.73
C ARG A 139 -13.39 6.29 -3.56
N ASP A 140 -12.74 7.25 -2.93
CA ASP A 140 -11.90 7.07 -1.74
C ASP A 140 -10.63 6.22 -1.97
N ILE A 141 -10.27 5.96 -3.24
CA ILE A 141 -9.00 5.34 -3.63
C ILE A 141 -8.15 6.36 -4.39
N TYR A 142 -6.92 6.55 -3.94
CA TYR A 142 -5.94 7.48 -4.50
C TYR A 142 -4.66 6.75 -4.82
N PHE A 143 -3.99 7.17 -5.87
CA PHE A 143 -2.73 6.56 -6.29
C PHE A 143 -1.56 7.50 -6.02
N VAL A 144 -0.47 6.92 -5.53
CA VAL A 144 0.83 7.60 -5.55
C VAL A 144 1.27 7.70 -7.00
N PRO A 145 1.80 8.85 -7.47
CA PRO A 145 2.31 9.00 -8.82
C PRO A 145 3.27 7.87 -9.20
N PHE A 146 3.13 7.34 -10.41
CA PHE A 146 3.87 6.17 -10.87
C PHE A 146 4.28 6.29 -12.33
N GLY A 147 5.35 5.58 -12.69
CA GLY A 147 5.86 5.51 -14.05
C GLY A 147 6.50 4.16 -14.35
N GLN A 148 7.14 4.04 -15.53
CA GLN A 148 7.88 2.84 -15.87
C GLN A 148 9.21 2.78 -15.09
N ASP A 149 9.46 1.65 -14.45
CA ASP A 149 10.71 1.39 -13.70
C ASP A 149 11.94 1.32 -14.63
N ASP A 150 11.85 0.50 -15.67
CA ASP A 150 12.89 0.34 -16.68
C ASP A 150 12.23 0.04 -18.05
N PRO A 151 12.00 1.05 -18.89
CA PRO A 151 11.27 0.86 -20.15
C PRO A 151 11.95 -0.09 -21.14
N VAL A 152 13.26 -0.28 -21.02
CA VAL A 152 14.04 -1.15 -21.91
C VAL A 152 14.05 -2.59 -21.44
N LYS A 153 14.39 -2.82 -20.15
CA LYS A 153 14.51 -4.18 -19.61
C LYS A 153 13.21 -4.73 -19.07
N LYS A 154 12.30 -3.85 -18.65
CA LYS A 154 11.00 -4.20 -18.04
C LYS A 154 9.89 -3.36 -18.66
N PRO A 155 9.60 -3.51 -19.96
CA PRO A 155 8.74 -2.58 -20.71
C PRO A 155 7.28 -2.53 -20.21
N ARG A 156 6.86 -3.44 -19.36
CA ARG A 156 5.52 -3.47 -18.77
C ARG A 156 5.48 -3.13 -17.29
N SER A 157 6.63 -2.90 -16.66
CA SER A 157 6.70 -2.63 -15.23
C SER A 157 6.24 -1.20 -14.91
N LEU A 158 5.43 -1.06 -13.86
CA LEU A 158 5.06 0.22 -13.28
C LEU A 158 5.42 0.23 -11.80
N VAL A 159 6.04 1.32 -11.36
CA VAL A 159 6.43 1.54 -9.97
C VAL A 159 6.09 2.97 -9.55
N ALA A 160 5.50 3.10 -8.37
CA ALA A 160 5.23 4.40 -7.76
C ALA A 160 6.53 5.07 -7.29
N ASP A 161 6.55 6.38 -7.33
CA ASP A 161 7.53 7.15 -6.57
C ASP A 161 7.11 7.19 -5.09
N PHE A 162 7.68 6.28 -4.30
CA PHE A 162 7.31 6.13 -2.89
C PHE A 162 7.61 7.39 -2.07
N THR A 163 8.50 8.28 -2.52
CA THR A 163 8.80 9.53 -1.82
C THR A 163 7.62 10.50 -1.83
N LEU A 164 6.67 10.30 -2.76
CA LEU A 164 5.45 11.09 -2.86
C LEU A 164 4.28 10.57 -1.99
N ILE A 165 4.48 9.49 -1.22
CA ILE A 165 3.45 8.98 -0.31
C ILE A 165 2.97 10.05 0.70
N PRO A 166 3.85 10.81 1.39
CA PRO A 166 3.40 11.82 2.35
C PRO A 166 2.57 12.93 1.70
N GLU A 167 2.93 13.34 0.48
CA GLU A 167 2.17 14.35 -0.26
C GLU A 167 0.86 13.80 -0.78
N THR A 168 0.86 12.61 -1.36
CA THR A 168 -0.38 11.91 -1.79
C THR A 168 -1.35 11.74 -0.62
N LEU A 169 -0.84 11.41 0.57
CA LEU A 169 -1.63 11.27 1.78
C LEU A 169 -2.33 12.59 2.14
N ARG A 170 -1.61 13.71 2.09
CA ARG A 170 -2.18 15.03 2.37
C ARG A 170 -3.30 15.39 1.39
N GLU A 171 -3.04 15.24 0.09
CA GLU A 171 -4.03 15.52 -0.96
C GLU A 171 -5.26 14.59 -0.87
N ALA A 172 -5.03 13.29 -0.60
CA ALA A 172 -6.11 12.32 -0.45
C ALA A 172 -7.06 12.65 0.72
N LEU A 173 -6.54 13.17 1.83
CA LEU A 173 -7.37 13.60 2.97
C LEU A 173 -8.28 14.79 2.62
N GLU A 174 -7.88 15.63 1.67
CA GLU A 174 -8.70 16.73 1.11
C GLU A 174 -9.61 16.25 -0.03
N GLY A 175 -9.57 14.97 -0.38
CA GLY A 175 -10.38 14.39 -1.46
C GLY A 175 -9.78 14.57 -2.86
N HIS A 176 -8.50 14.91 -2.97
CA HIS A 176 -7.83 15.19 -4.23
C HIS A 176 -6.85 14.10 -4.62
N GLN A 177 -6.83 13.73 -5.90
CA GLN A 177 -5.75 12.93 -6.49
C GLN A 177 -4.58 13.84 -6.83
N ILE A 178 -3.42 13.59 -6.23
CA ILE A 178 -2.20 14.33 -6.55
C ILE A 178 -1.88 14.29 -8.06
N GLN A 179 -1.38 15.39 -8.60
CA GLN A 179 -1.01 15.54 -10.02
C GLN A 179 0.43 16.06 -10.16
N PRO A 180 1.15 15.67 -11.24
CA PRO A 180 0.75 14.67 -12.25
C PRO A 180 0.70 13.26 -11.65
N LEU A 181 -0.22 12.42 -12.13
CA LEU A 181 -0.31 11.03 -11.70
C LEU A 181 0.69 10.14 -12.44
N LEU A 182 0.95 10.43 -13.71
CA LEU A 182 1.92 9.69 -14.55
C LEU A 182 3.24 10.46 -14.62
N LEU A 183 4.33 9.76 -14.29
CA LEU A 183 5.69 10.27 -14.26
C LEU A 183 6.48 9.84 -15.50
#